data_ec10e5e6256b8b20db45dc60d795f9b9
#
_entry.id   ec10e5e6256b8b20db45dc60d795f9b9
#
_cell.length_a   1.000
_cell.length_b   1.000
_cell.length_c   1.000
_cell.angle_alpha   90.00
_cell.angle_beta   90.00
_cell.angle_gamma   90.00
#
_symmetry.space_group_name_H-M   'P 1'
#
loop_
_entity.id
_entity.type
_entity.pdbx_description
1 polymer ?
#
loop_
_entity_poly.entity_id
_entity_poly.type
_entity_poly.pdbx_seq_one_letter_code
_entity_poly.pdbx_strand_id
1 'polypeptide(L)'
;MKVWVHFVFSLAIGIILYPIFGWKALFVLAGGVLIDLDHYLWYAYRHKKANFFEAYKYYLKNLEKNDFTSDIGILLVFHTIEFLALMIVLSFYGEAFFLFTIGLLLHYLLDAVFLYFVAKRLIADYSLVHWVLKNKIQKV
;
A
#
# COMPACT_ATOMS: atom_id res chain seq x y z
N MET A 1 -4.90 4.33 4.87
CA MET A 1 -5.83 5.52 4.69
C MET A 1 -7.04 5.11 3.84
N LYS A 2 -8.00 6.02 3.47
CA LYS A 2 -9.09 5.67 2.52
C LYS A 2 -8.54 5.60 1.10
N VAL A 3 -8.78 4.51 0.35
CA VAL A 3 -8.27 4.26 -1.01
C VAL A 3 -8.56 5.41 -1.99
N TRP A 4 -9.72 6.08 -1.88
CA TRP A 4 -10.06 7.20 -2.75
C TRP A 4 -9.11 8.40 -2.61
N VAL A 5 -8.46 8.58 -1.43
CA VAL A 5 -7.47 9.65 -1.23
C VAL A 5 -6.23 9.36 -2.05
N HIS A 6 -5.73 8.11 -2.00
CA HIS A 6 -4.61 7.67 -2.85
C HIS A 6 -4.94 7.86 -4.34
N PHE A 7 -6.17 7.53 -4.74
CA PHE A 7 -6.64 7.72 -6.11
C PHE A 7 -6.58 9.19 -6.55
N VAL A 8 -7.13 10.11 -5.75
CA VAL A 8 -7.17 11.55 -6.11
C VAL A 8 -5.77 12.14 -6.23
N PHE A 9 -4.89 11.85 -5.27
CA PHE A 9 -3.52 12.38 -5.32
C PHE A 9 -2.71 11.76 -6.45
N SER A 10 -2.83 10.45 -6.69
CA SER A 10 -2.15 9.78 -7.80
C SER A 10 -2.66 10.24 -9.16
N LEU A 11 -3.96 10.50 -9.27
CA LEU A 11 -4.56 11.08 -10.48
C LEU A 11 -4.01 12.48 -10.75
N ALA A 12 -3.92 13.34 -9.72
CA ALA A 12 -3.38 14.68 -9.87
C ALA A 12 -1.93 14.65 -10.35
N ILE A 13 -1.08 13.81 -9.77
CA ILE A 13 0.31 13.64 -10.23
C ILE A 13 0.35 13.05 -11.65
N GLY A 14 -0.51 12.06 -11.95
CA GLY A 14 -0.62 11.49 -13.30
C GLY A 14 -0.98 12.54 -14.35
N ILE A 15 -1.91 13.45 -14.07
CA ILE A 15 -2.29 14.56 -14.95
C ILE A 15 -1.11 15.52 -15.17
N ILE A 16 -0.37 15.87 -14.10
CA ILE A 16 0.80 16.75 -14.17
C ILE A 16 1.90 16.12 -15.06
N LEU A 17 2.10 14.81 -14.97
CA LEU A 17 3.12 14.09 -15.73
C LEU A 17 2.69 13.69 -17.14
N TYR A 18 1.40 13.75 -17.43
CA TYR A 18 0.85 13.35 -18.73
C TYR A 18 1.48 14.09 -19.94
N PRO A 19 1.74 15.41 -19.90
CA PRO A 19 2.38 16.11 -21.02
C PRO A 19 3.78 15.59 -21.37
N ILE A 20 4.47 14.98 -20.42
CA ILE A 20 5.85 14.47 -20.59
C ILE A 20 5.83 12.99 -20.99
N PHE A 21 5.01 12.17 -20.32
CA PHE A 21 5.03 10.71 -20.43
C PHE A 21 3.84 10.11 -21.17
N GLY A 22 2.85 10.94 -21.57
CA GLY A 22 1.64 10.47 -22.23
C GLY A 22 0.89 9.43 -21.39
N TRP A 23 0.35 8.41 -22.03
CA TRP A 23 -0.41 7.35 -21.37
C TRP A 23 0.38 6.56 -20.33
N LYS A 24 1.70 6.59 -20.37
CA LYS A 24 2.54 5.96 -19.33
C LYS A 24 2.33 6.59 -17.96
N ALA A 25 1.87 7.86 -17.88
CA ALA A 25 1.51 8.49 -16.62
C ALA A 25 0.45 7.71 -15.79
N LEU A 26 -0.33 6.82 -16.44
CA LEU A 26 -1.25 5.92 -15.74
C LEU A 26 -0.55 4.95 -14.79
N PHE A 27 0.75 4.66 -14.96
CA PHE A 27 1.50 3.85 -14.01
C PHE A 27 1.65 4.51 -12.64
N VAL A 28 1.52 5.85 -12.54
CA VAL A 28 1.43 6.54 -11.24
C VAL A 28 0.18 6.12 -10.48
N LEU A 29 -0.96 6.01 -11.17
CA LEU A 29 -2.20 5.50 -10.57
C LEU A 29 -2.04 4.03 -10.14
N ALA A 30 -1.39 3.22 -10.97
CA ALA A 30 -1.13 1.82 -10.62
C ALA A 30 -0.29 1.71 -9.33
N GLY A 31 0.82 2.44 -9.23
CA GLY A 31 1.67 2.44 -8.04
C GLY A 31 1.03 3.09 -6.81
N GLY A 32 0.13 4.05 -7.02
CA GLY A 32 -0.51 4.77 -5.91
C GLY A 32 -1.81 4.14 -5.39
N VAL A 33 -2.41 3.20 -6.15
CA VAL A 33 -3.74 2.64 -5.78
C VAL A 33 -3.74 1.12 -5.72
N LEU A 34 -3.11 0.44 -6.71
CA LEU A 34 -3.20 -1.03 -6.79
C LEU A 34 -2.42 -1.74 -5.68
N ILE A 35 -1.50 -1.08 -5.02
CA ILE A 35 -0.78 -1.67 -3.88
C ILE A 35 -1.70 -1.97 -2.70
N ASP A 36 -2.80 -1.24 -2.52
CA ASP A 36 -3.84 -1.56 -1.53
C ASP A 36 -4.55 -2.91 -1.80
N LEU A 37 -4.27 -3.55 -2.94
CA LEU A 37 -4.81 -4.87 -3.26
C LEU A 37 -4.35 -5.93 -2.26
N ASP A 38 -3.19 -5.77 -1.63
CA ASP A 38 -2.70 -6.71 -0.62
C ASP A 38 -3.59 -6.72 0.65
N HIS A 39 -4.21 -5.60 1.01
CA HIS A 39 -5.25 -5.56 2.04
C HIS A 39 -6.44 -6.47 1.69
N TYR A 40 -6.89 -6.39 0.42
CA TYR A 40 -7.96 -7.28 -0.05
C TYR A 40 -7.53 -8.76 -0.04
N LEU A 41 -6.33 -9.05 -0.53
CA LEU A 41 -5.79 -10.42 -0.54
C LEU A 41 -5.67 -10.98 0.88
N TRP A 42 -5.21 -10.16 1.83
CA TRP A 42 -5.17 -10.52 3.24
C TRP A 42 -6.56 -10.81 3.80
N TYR A 43 -7.53 -9.93 3.55
CA TYR A 43 -8.91 -10.14 3.98
C TYR A 43 -9.46 -11.47 3.42
N ALA A 44 -9.30 -11.71 2.12
CA ALA A 44 -9.76 -12.93 1.47
C ALA A 44 -9.13 -14.19 2.08
N TYR A 45 -7.82 -14.14 2.37
CA TYR A 45 -7.10 -15.24 3.02
C TYR A 45 -7.60 -15.48 4.46
N ARG A 46 -7.73 -14.41 5.25
CA ARG A 46 -8.08 -14.49 6.67
C ARG A 46 -9.51 -14.92 6.91
N HIS A 47 -10.44 -14.33 6.17
CA HIS A 47 -11.89 -14.56 6.34
C HIS A 47 -12.46 -15.66 5.44
N LYS A 48 -11.62 -16.22 4.53
CA LYS A 48 -12.04 -17.23 3.54
C LYS A 48 -13.19 -16.73 2.65
N LYS A 49 -13.22 -15.43 2.37
CA LYS A 49 -14.24 -14.74 1.58
C LYS A 49 -13.59 -13.85 0.55
N ALA A 50 -13.94 -14.01 -0.73
CA ALA A 50 -13.40 -13.25 -1.86
C ALA A 50 -14.32 -12.09 -2.28
N ASN A 51 -15.11 -11.52 -1.36
CA ASN A 51 -16.01 -10.42 -1.67
C ASN A 51 -15.30 -9.09 -1.44
N PHE A 52 -15.01 -8.36 -2.53
CA PHE A 52 -14.32 -7.07 -2.50
C PHE A 52 -15.08 -6.01 -1.68
N PHE A 53 -16.40 -5.94 -1.80
CA PHE A 53 -17.19 -4.95 -1.08
C PHE A 53 -17.24 -5.23 0.43
N GLU A 54 -17.28 -6.51 0.84
CA GLU A 54 -17.17 -6.86 2.25
C GLU A 54 -15.80 -6.50 2.82
N ALA A 55 -14.72 -6.78 2.08
CA ALA A 55 -13.37 -6.40 2.46
C ALA A 55 -13.26 -4.87 2.63
N TYR A 56 -13.73 -4.10 1.66
CA TYR A 56 -13.70 -2.64 1.72
C TYR A 56 -14.47 -2.10 2.94
N LYS A 57 -15.69 -2.61 3.19
CA LYS A 57 -16.50 -2.24 4.38
C LYS A 57 -15.80 -2.61 5.69
N TYR A 58 -15.13 -3.75 5.73
CA TYR A 58 -14.37 -4.21 6.89
C TYR A 58 -13.27 -3.21 7.26
N TYR A 59 -12.43 -2.81 6.29
CA TYR A 59 -11.38 -1.84 6.52
C TYR A 59 -11.90 -0.43 6.81
N LEU A 60 -12.98 0.02 6.18
CA LEU A 60 -13.62 1.28 6.53
C LEU A 60 -14.10 1.32 7.98
N LYS A 61 -14.73 0.24 8.44
CA LYS A 61 -15.22 0.14 9.83
C LYS A 61 -14.08 0.16 10.84
N ASN A 62 -12.97 -0.53 10.55
CA ASN A 62 -11.78 -0.51 11.41
C ASN A 62 -11.16 0.90 11.44
N LEU A 63 -11.11 1.57 10.31
CA LEU A 63 -10.62 2.93 10.19
C LEU A 63 -11.48 3.92 11.01
N GLU A 64 -12.81 3.82 10.93
CA GLU A 64 -13.74 4.68 11.67
C GLU A 64 -13.64 4.48 13.18
N LYS A 65 -13.41 3.25 13.61
CA LYS A 65 -13.22 2.90 15.03
C LYS A 65 -11.81 3.17 15.54
N ASN A 66 -10.89 3.57 14.67
CA ASN A 66 -9.46 3.60 14.96
C ASN A 66 -8.94 2.27 15.55
N ASP A 67 -9.54 1.16 15.10
CA ASP A 67 -9.23 -0.18 15.54
C ASP A 67 -8.39 -0.89 14.47
N PHE A 68 -7.09 -0.92 14.70
CA PHE A 68 -6.11 -1.55 13.82
C PHE A 68 -5.54 -2.85 14.44
N THR A 69 -6.19 -3.36 15.47
CA THR A 69 -5.73 -4.59 16.16
C THR A 69 -5.78 -5.81 15.23
N SER A 70 -6.70 -5.81 14.27
CA SER A 70 -6.80 -6.84 13.24
C SER A 70 -5.61 -6.87 12.27
N ASP A 71 -4.88 -5.75 12.18
CA ASP A 71 -3.75 -5.58 11.26
C ASP A 71 -2.40 -5.88 11.95
N ILE A 72 -2.41 -6.21 13.23
CA ILE A 72 -1.19 -6.60 13.96
C ILE A 72 -0.70 -7.97 13.45
N GLY A 73 0.54 -8.01 12.97
CA GLY A 73 1.16 -9.23 12.45
C GLY A 73 0.79 -9.60 11.01
N ILE A 74 0.07 -8.73 10.30
CA ILE A 74 -0.17 -8.86 8.87
C ILE A 74 1.11 -8.57 8.10
N LEU A 75 1.37 -9.38 7.08
CA LEU A 75 2.34 -9.05 6.06
C LEU A 75 1.61 -8.48 4.84
N LEU A 76 1.77 -7.19 4.62
CA LEU A 76 1.35 -6.49 3.42
C LEU A 76 2.57 -6.36 2.50
N VAL A 77 2.72 -7.29 1.54
CA VAL A 77 3.94 -7.42 0.72
C VAL A 77 4.26 -6.13 -0.02
N PHE A 78 3.24 -5.47 -0.56
CA PHE A 78 3.41 -4.23 -1.33
C PHE A 78 3.67 -3.00 -0.45
N HIS A 79 3.53 -3.13 0.88
CA HIS A 79 3.83 -2.07 1.85
C HIS A 79 5.17 -2.29 2.57
N THR A 80 6.01 -3.23 2.09
CA THR A 80 7.31 -3.50 2.68
C THR A 80 8.42 -2.64 2.08
N ILE A 81 9.44 -2.34 2.89
CA ILE A 81 10.62 -1.60 2.44
C ILE A 81 11.39 -2.36 1.36
N GLU A 82 11.35 -3.69 1.39
CA GLU A 82 11.98 -4.55 0.39
C GLU A 82 11.29 -4.41 -0.97
N PHE A 83 9.95 -4.32 -0.99
CA PHE A 83 9.23 -4.06 -2.22
C PHE A 83 9.53 -2.67 -2.78
N LEU A 84 9.59 -1.65 -1.92
CA LEU A 84 9.99 -0.30 -2.32
C LEU A 84 11.41 -0.29 -2.91
N ALA A 85 12.36 -0.94 -2.23
CA ALA A 85 13.75 -1.04 -2.71
C ALA A 85 13.82 -1.73 -4.09
N LEU A 86 13.07 -2.82 -4.28
CA LEU A 86 12.95 -3.49 -5.58
C LEU A 86 12.43 -2.54 -6.66
N MET A 87 11.34 -1.80 -6.37
CA MET A 87 10.76 -0.88 -7.34
C MET A 87 11.67 0.30 -7.66
N ILE A 88 12.44 0.80 -6.68
CA ILE A 88 13.48 1.82 -6.93
C ILE A 88 14.54 1.28 -7.88
N VAL A 89 15.03 0.05 -7.69
CA VAL A 89 16.00 -0.55 -8.61
C VAL A 89 15.39 -0.72 -10.01
N LEU A 90 14.16 -1.22 -10.10
CA LEU A 90 13.48 -1.40 -11.39
C LEU A 90 13.20 -0.06 -12.11
N SER A 91 13.08 1.04 -11.39
CA SER A 91 12.85 2.37 -11.97
C SER A 91 13.96 2.84 -12.91
N PHE A 92 15.18 2.29 -12.77
CA PHE A 92 16.30 2.58 -13.68
C PHE A 92 16.20 1.82 -15.01
N TYR A 93 15.33 0.82 -15.13
CA TYR A 93 15.21 -0.01 -16.32
C TYR A 93 14.06 0.40 -17.25
N GLY A 94 13.21 1.35 -16.85
CA GLY A 94 12.16 1.81 -17.73
C GLY A 94 11.18 2.80 -17.11
N GLU A 95 10.62 3.67 -17.96
CA GLU A 95 9.72 4.74 -17.56
C GLU A 95 8.46 4.23 -16.83
N ALA A 96 7.95 3.07 -17.21
CA ALA A 96 6.77 2.47 -16.55
C ALA A 96 7.06 2.15 -15.07
N PHE A 97 8.22 1.55 -14.79
CA PHE A 97 8.65 1.27 -13.42
C PHE A 97 8.95 2.56 -12.65
N PHE A 98 9.57 3.54 -13.32
CA PHE A 98 9.83 4.85 -12.72
C PHE A 98 8.53 5.53 -12.28
N LEU A 99 7.53 5.61 -13.17
CA LEU A 99 6.24 6.22 -12.88
C LEU A 99 5.44 5.44 -11.82
N PHE A 100 5.50 4.11 -11.85
CA PHE A 100 4.93 3.27 -10.80
C PHE A 100 5.58 3.56 -9.44
N THR A 101 6.92 3.70 -9.40
CA THR A 101 7.66 4.03 -8.17
C THR A 101 7.27 5.39 -7.63
N ILE A 102 7.02 6.39 -8.48
CA ILE A 102 6.50 7.70 -8.05
C ILE A 102 5.14 7.52 -7.35
N GLY A 103 4.23 6.76 -7.94
CA GLY A 103 2.92 6.46 -7.33
C GLY A 103 3.06 5.73 -5.99
N LEU A 104 3.96 4.75 -5.91
CA LEU A 104 4.26 3.99 -4.70
C LEU A 104 4.81 4.88 -3.58
N LEU A 105 5.77 5.76 -3.89
CA LEU A 105 6.32 6.72 -2.93
C LEU A 105 5.25 7.70 -2.43
N LEU A 106 4.39 8.18 -3.33
CA LEU A 106 3.26 9.03 -2.95
C LEU A 106 2.32 8.30 -2.01
N HIS A 107 1.99 7.04 -2.28
CA HIS A 107 1.15 6.21 -1.41
C HIS A 107 1.75 6.08 -0.01
N TYR A 108 3.02 5.72 0.09
CA TYR A 108 3.71 5.59 1.38
C TYR A 108 3.76 6.91 2.15
N LEU A 109 3.99 8.02 1.45
CA LEU A 109 3.97 9.35 2.06
C LEU A 109 2.60 9.68 2.66
N LEU A 110 1.53 9.44 1.90
CA LEU A 110 0.16 9.69 2.36
C LEU A 110 -0.22 8.80 3.55
N ASP A 111 0.19 7.54 3.55
CA ASP A 111 -0.01 6.63 4.67
C ASP A 111 0.82 7.02 5.89
N ALA A 112 2.07 7.44 5.71
CA ALA A 112 2.90 7.94 6.80
C ALA A 112 2.28 9.19 7.45
N VAL A 113 1.79 10.13 6.65
CA VAL A 113 1.08 11.33 7.13
C VAL A 113 -0.18 10.93 7.90
N PHE A 114 -0.98 10.01 7.35
CA PHE A 114 -2.18 9.53 8.03
C PHE A 114 -1.85 8.82 9.36
N LEU A 115 -0.86 7.95 9.39
CA LEU A 115 -0.44 7.25 10.60
C LEU A 115 0.07 8.21 11.67
N TYR A 116 0.85 9.21 11.27
CA TYR A 116 1.39 10.20 12.20
C TYR A 116 0.30 11.07 12.83
N PHE A 117 -0.61 11.61 12.02
CA PHE A 117 -1.61 12.59 12.50
C PHE A 117 -2.89 11.95 13.04
N VAL A 118 -3.32 10.81 12.53
CA VAL A 118 -4.61 10.20 12.83
C VAL A 118 -4.48 8.96 13.71
N ALA A 119 -3.72 7.97 13.28
CA ALA A 119 -3.61 6.71 14.00
C ALA A 119 -2.67 6.78 15.21
N LYS A 120 -1.71 7.72 15.20
CA LYS A 120 -0.72 7.97 16.28
C LYS A 120 0.08 6.72 16.70
N ARG A 121 0.22 5.73 15.82
CA ARG A 121 0.98 4.50 16.07
C ARG A 121 1.39 3.84 14.75
N LEU A 122 2.50 3.10 14.79
CA LEU A 122 2.91 2.21 13.71
C LEU A 122 2.11 0.91 13.82
N ILE A 123 1.39 0.53 12.77
CA ILE A 123 0.41 -0.55 12.80
C ILE A 123 0.90 -1.82 12.13
N ALA A 124 1.74 -1.71 11.08
CA ALA A 124 2.15 -2.84 10.25
C ALA A 124 3.63 -3.17 10.39
N ASP A 125 3.98 -4.44 10.13
CA ASP A 125 5.37 -4.84 9.91
C ASP A 125 5.78 -4.40 8.49
N TYR A 126 6.55 -3.31 8.40
CA TYR A 126 7.01 -2.73 7.13
C TYR A 126 8.22 -3.45 6.53
N SER A 127 8.64 -4.59 7.07
CA SER A 127 9.74 -5.39 6.57
C SER A 127 9.36 -6.86 6.49
N LEU A 128 9.52 -7.43 5.31
CA LEU A 128 9.36 -8.86 5.05
C LEU A 128 10.34 -9.69 5.88
N VAL A 129 11.61 -9.24 5.94
CA VAL A 129 12.66 -9.92 6.71
C VAL A 129 12.32 -9.93 8.19
N HIS A 130 11.91 -8.80 8.74
CA HIS A 130 11.50 -8.71 10.16
C HIS A 130 10.33 -9.64 10.45
N TRP A 131 9.31 -9.64 9.60
CA TRP A 131 8.13 -10.49 9.76
C TRP A 131 8.48 -11.98 9.74
N VAL A 132 9.33 -12.42 8.80
CA VAL A 132 9.78 -13.82 8.71
C VAL A 132 10.55 -14.25 9.95
N LEU A 133 11.48 -13.41 10.44
CA LEU A 133 12.28 -13.71 11.64
C LEU A 133 11.40 -13.81 12.89
N LYS A 134 10.48 -12.86 13.08
CA LYS A 134 9.54 -12.84 14.20
C LYS A 134 8.67 -14.10 14.24
N ASN A 135 8.12 -14.52 13.10
CA ASN A 135 7.26 -15.71 13.03
C ASN A 135 8.04 -17.04 13.17
N LYS A 136 9.34 -17.08 12.85
CA LYS A 136 10.19 -18.24 13.11
C LYS A 136 10.48 -18.39 14.60
N ILE A 137 10.77 -17.29 15.30
CA ILE A 137 11.10 -17.29 16.73
C ILE A 137 9.89 -17.68 17.58
N GLN A 138 8.67 -17.32 17.18
CA GLN A 138 7.44 -17.68 17.91
C GLN A 138 7.02 -19.15 17.75
N LYS A 139 7.65 -19.91 16.87
CA LYS A 139 7.37 -21.35 16.64
C LYS A 139 8.37 -22.29 17.33
N VAL A 140 9.38 -21.75 17.98
CA VAL A 140 10.34 -22.45 18.84
C VAL A 140 9.97 -22.26 20.31
#